data_58d43e54c56b6492fd3e47a9ddab1d37
#
_entry.id   58d43e54c56b6492fd3e47a9ddab1d37
#
_cell.length_a   1.000
_cell.length_b   1.000
_cell.length_c   1.000
_cell.angle_alpha   90.00
_cell.angle_beta   90.00
_cell.angle_gamma   90.00
#
_symmetry.space_group_name_H-M   'P 1'
#
loop_
_entity.id
_entity.type
_entity.pdbx_description
1 polymer ?
#
loop_
_entity_poly.entity_id
_entity_poly.type
_entity_poly.pdbx_seq_one_letter_code
_entity_poly.pdbx_strand_id
1 'polypeptide(L)'
;NVLDRLGYPTRSAELAGIAGYLHDIGNVVSRDHHGQSSALMAMSILSRMGMEPAEVALIMAAVGNHEEEYGHPVNEISAAVILADKSDVHRTRVRKKDIPTMDIHDRVSYAAERSFLDVDAEKRVITLTLTIDTGICPVMEYFEIFLTRMTMCRRAASVLECEFKLEINGACLL
;
A
#
# COMPACT_ATOMS: atom_id res chain seq x y z
N ASN A 1 -3.68 -10.89 -5.96
CA ASN A 1 -3.88 -10.47 -4.57
C ASN A 1 -2.85 -11.17 -3.66
N VAL A 2 -2.30 -10.47 -2.68
CA VAL A 2 -1.31 -11.01 -1.72
C VAL A 2 -1.89 -12.18 -0.93
N LEU A 3 -3.13 -12.06 -0.47
CA LEU A 3 -3.79 -13.10 0.33
C LEU A 3 -4.03 -14.38 -0.46
N ASP A 4 -4.43 -14.30 -1.74
CA ASP A 4 -4.58 -15.48 -2.60
C ASP A 4 -3.26 -16.25 -2.73
N ARG A 5 -2.15 -15.52 -2.96
CA ARG A 5 -0.82 -16.12 -3.11
C ARG A 5 -0.33 -16.77 -1.82
N LEU A 6 -0.72 -16.24 -0.66
CA LEU A 6 -0.38 -16.79 0.65
C LEU A 6 -1.33 -17.91 1.12
N GLY A 7 -2.35 -18.26 0.34
CA GLY A 7 -3.30 -19.34 0.64
C GLY A 7 -4.36 -18.98 1.69
N TYR A 8 -4.64 -17.69 1.88
CA TYR A 8 -5.75 -17.26 2.72
C TYR A 8 -7.11 -17.60 2.08
N PRO A 9 -8.21 -17.67 2.85
CA PRO A 9 -9.54 -17.92 2.31
C PRO A 9 -9.89 -16.94 1.18
N THR A 10 -10.52 -17.43 0.12
CA THR A 10 -10.95 -16.60 -1.02
C THR A 10 -11.76 -15.38 -0.57
N ARG A 11 -12.58 -15.55 0.48
CA ARG A 11 -13.39 -14.44 1.01
C ARG A 11 -12.53 -13.32 1.60
N SER A 12 -11.46 -13.63 2.33
CA SER A 12 -10.51 -12.61 2.83
C SER A 12 -9.85 -11.85 1.68
N ALA A 13 -9.50 -12.54 0.59
CA ALA A 13 -8.93 -11.91 -0.61
C ALA A 13 -9.95 -10.99 -1.31
N GLU A 14 -11.23 -11.40 -1.40
CA GLU A 14 -12.31 -10.55 -1.93
C GLU A 14 -12.51 -9.29 -1.07
N LEU A 15 -12.55 -9.43 0.25
CA LEU A 15 -12.69 -8.31 1.19
C LEU A 15 -11.51 -7.34 1.07
N ALA A 16 -10.29 -7.86 0.93
CA ALA A 16 -9.10 -7.04 0.67
C ALA A 16 -9.20 -6.29 -0.66
N GLY A 17 -9.75 -6.91 -1.71
CA GLY A 17 -10.02 -6.26 -3.00
C GLY A 17 -11.02 -5.11 -2.86
N ILE A 18 -12.12 -5.32 -2.14
CA ILE A 18 -13.13 -4.29 -1.86
C ILE A 18 -12.53 -3.14 -1.03
N ALA A 19 -11.78 -3.47 0.03
CA ALA A 19 -11.11 -2.47 0.85
C ALA A 19 -10.09 -1.66 0.04
N GLY A 20 -9.28 -2.32 -0.80
CA GLY A 20 -8.33 -1.67 -1.70
C GLY A 20 -9.02 -0.75 -2.73
N TYR A 21 -10.22 -1.10 -3.21
CA TYR A 21 -10.98 -0.22 -4.10
C TYR A 21 -11.51 1.04 -3.41
N LEU A 22 -11.86 0.94 -2.12
CA LEU A 22 -12.49 2.01 -1.35
C LEU A 22 -11.51 2.83 -0.50
N HIS A 23 -10.24 2.41 -0.36
CA HIS A 23 -9.33 2.96 0.65
C HIS A 23 -9.14 4.47 0.55
N ASP A 24 -9.16 5.01 -0.64
CA ASP A 24 -8.88 6.42 -0.96
C ASP A 24 -10.13 7.27 -1.25
N ILE A 25 -11.35 6.70 -1.14
CA ILE A 25 -12.59 7.42 -1.50
C ILE A 25 -12.80 8.69 -0.67
N GLY A 26 -12.27 8.75 0.55
CA GLY A 26 -12.32 9.91 1.44
C GLY A 26 -11.52 11.12 0.97
N ASN A 27 -10.60 10.94 0.00
CA ASN A 27 -9.89 12.07 -0.63
C ASN A 27 -10.84 13.09 -1.32
N VAL A 28 -12.09 12.70 -1.60
CA VAL A 28 -13.12 13.61 -2.10
C VAL A 28 -13.53 14.65 -1.05
N VAL A 29 -13.35 14.34 0.23
CA VAL A 29 -13.64 15.24 1.36
C VAL A 29 -12.41 16.03 1.75
N SER A 30 -11.31 15.36 2.05
CA SER A 30 -10.03 15.96 2.45
C SER A 30 -8.90 14.96 2.24
N ARG A 31 -7.70 15.49 1.92
CA ARG A 31 -6.47 14.67 1.93
C ARG A 31 -6.08 14.29 3.36
N ASP A 32 -6.26 15.21 4.30
CA ASP A 32 -5.96 14.96 5.70
C ASP A 32 -7.00 14.01 6.31
N HIS A 33 -6.55 12.96 7.00
CA HIS A 33 -7.39 11.92 7.59
C HIS A 33 -8.34 11.24 6.61
N HIS A 34 -7.91 11.11 5.33
CA HIS A 34 -8.76 10.51 4.31
C HIS A 34 -9.06 9.02 4.58
N GLY A 35 -8.19 8.28 5.24
CA GLY A 35 -8.46 6.90 5.64
C GLY A 35 -9.66 6.77 6.56
N GLN A 36 -9.78 7.65 7.55
CA GLN A 36 -10.93 7.68 8.46
C GLN A 36 -12.21 8.05 7.73
N SER A 37 -12.17 9.09 6.87
CA SER A 37 -13.29 9.49 6.03
C SER A 37 -13.68 8.36 5.07
N SER A 38 -12.71 7.70 4.46
CA SER A 38 -12.92 6.52 3.58
C SER A 38 -13.62 5.38 4.32
N ALA A 39 -13.20 5.08 5.55
CA ALA A 39 -13.80 4.01 6.35
C ALA A 39 -15.29 4.27 6.65
N LEU A 40 -15.65 5.52 7.01
CA LEU A 40 -17.03 5.91 7.24
C LEU A 40 -17.88 5.88 5.97
N MET A 41 -17.31 6.32 4.84
CA MET A 41 -17.98 6.24 3.54
C MET A 41 -18.17 4.79 3.09
N ALA A 42 -17.15 3.94 3.26
CA ALA A 42 -17.21 2.51 2.97
C ALA A 42 -18.31 1.83 3.80
N MET A 43 -18.38 2.11 5.12
CA MET A 43 -19.44 1.60 5.99
C MET A 43 -20.83 1.96 5.43
N SER A 44 -21.06 3.23 5.08
CA SER A 44 -22.34 3.69 4.56
C SER A 44 -22.71 3.01 3.25
N ILE A 45 -21.76 2.86 2.32
CA ILE A 45 -21.98 2.24 1.01
C ILE A 45 -22.28 0.75 1.18
N LEU A 46 -21.40 0.02 1.89
CA LEU A 46 -21.48 -1.44 2.00
C LEU A 46 -22.69 -1.90 2.81
N SER A 47 -23.04 -1.17 3.90
CA SER A 47 -24.27 -1.46 4.68
C SER A 47 -25.53 -1.29 3.83
N ARG A 48 -25.60 -0.24 2.98
CA ARG A 48 -26.73 -0.05 2.06
C ARG A 48 -26.81 -1.08 0.95
N MET A 49 -25.66 -1.70 0.61
CA MET A 49 -25.58 -2.82 -0.32
C MET A 49 -25.96 -4.18 0.33
N GLY A 50 -26.22 -4.19 1.65
CA GLY A 50 -26.60 -5.40 2.37
C GLY A 50 -25.44 -6.32 2.75
N MET A 51 -24.21 -5.79 2.81
CA MET A 51 -23.07 -6.57 3.27
C MET A 51 -23.20 -6.89 4.76
N GLU A 52 -22.75 -8.09 5.14
CA GLU A 52 -22.77 -8.53 6.53
C GLU A 52 -21.97 -7.58 7.44
N PRO A 53 -22.52 -7.17 8.61
CA PRO A 53 -21.87 -6.18 9.48
C PRO A 53 -20.44 -6.54 9.92
N ALA A 54 -20.16 -7.83 10.12
CA ALA A 54 -18.82 -8.30 10.48
C ALA A 54 -17.82 -8.04 9.33
N GLU A 55 -18.21 -8.25 8.08
CA GLU A 55 -17.38 -7.99 6.91
C GLU A 55 -17.18 -6.49 6.68
N VAL A 56 -18.24 -5.69 6.89
CA VAL A 56 -18.15 -4.22 6.85
C VAL A 56 -17.11 -3.73 7.87
N ALA A 57 -17.13 -4.27 9.09
CA ALA A 57 -16.17 -3.91 10.14
C ALA A 57 -14.71 -4.25 9.74
N LEU A 58 -14.47 -5.40 9.10
CA LEU A 58 -13.15 -5.79 8.60
C LEU A 58 -12.64 -4.82 7.51
N ILE A 59 -13.50 -4.44 6.58
CA ILE A 59 -13.17 -3.47 5.53
C ILE A 59 -12.91 -2.09 6.12
N MET A 60 -13.75 -1.63 7.06
CA MET A 60 -13.55 -0.36 7.75
C MET A 60 -12.19 -0.31 8.46
N ALA A 61 -11.84 -1.40 9.17
CA ALA A 61 -10.56 -1.50 9.86
C ALA A 61 -9.38 -1.44 8.87
N ALA A 62 -9.49 -2.12 7.72
CA ALA A 62 -8.46 -2.08 6.68
C ALA A 62 -8.32 -0.68 6.06
N VAL A 63 -9.43 -0.07 5.68
CA VAL A 63 -9.47 1.26 5.06
C VAL A 63 -9.02 2.34 6.03
N GLY A 64 -9.50 2.32 7.28
CA GLY A 64 -9.19 3.35 8.28
C GLY A 64 -7.75 3.33 8.79
N ASN A 65 -7.02 2.23 8.58
CA ASN A 65 -5.66 2.05 9.07
C ASN A 65 -4.59 2.00 7.97
N HIS A 66 -4.88 2.45 6.74
CA HIS A 66 -3.91 2.39 5.66
C HIS A 66 -2.96 3.60 5.61
N GLU A 67 -3.29 4.73 6.24
CA GLU A 67 -2.46 5.94 6.23
C GLU A 67 -1.17 5.76 7.06
N GLU A 68 -0.05 6.32 6.56
CA GLU A 68 1.27 6.13 7.16
C GLU A 68 1.43 6.78 8.52
N GLU A 69 0.76 7.91 8.75
CA GLU A 69 0.91 8.72 9.96
C GLU A 69 0.12 8.16 11.14
N TYR A 70 -1.03 7.57 10.88
CA TYR A 70 -2.00 7.21 11.93
C TYR A 70 -2.32 5.71 11.95
N GLY A 71 -2.09 5.03 10.83
CA GLY A 71 -2.52 3.65 10.63
C GLY A 71 -1.47 2.61 11.01
N HIS A 72 -1.95 1.39 11.15
CA HIS A 72 -1.15 0.19 11.31
C HIS A 72 -1.96 -1.03 10.86
N PRO A 73 -1.31 -2.12 10.42
CA PRO A 73 -2.03 -3.33 10.04
C PRO A 73 -2.68 -3.97 11.27
N VAL A 74 -4.00 -4.18 11.22
CA VAL A 74 -4.80 -4.73 12.34
C VAL A 74 -5.30 -6.15 12.08
N ASN A 75 -5.32 -6.58 10.81
CA ASN A 75 -5.69 -7.93 10.38
C ASN A 75 -5.08 -8.21 9.00
N GLU A 76 -5.28 -9.42 8.46
CA GLU A 76 -4.77 -9.83 7.16
C GLU A 76 -5.29 -8.95 6.00
N ILE A 77 -6.53 -8.46 6.08
CA ILE A 77 -7.13 -7.62 5.05
C ILE A 77 -6.44 -6.25 5.02
N SER A 78 -6.25 -5.63 6.20
CA SER A 78 -5.53 -4.35 6.31
C SER A 78 -4.08 -4.49 5.87
N ALA A 79 -3.42 -5.60 6.21
CA ALA A 79 -2.05 -5.87 5.79
C ALA A 79 -1.94 -5.96 4.25
N ALA A 80 -2.88 -6.64 3.60
CA ALA A 80 -2.90 -6.74 2.14
C ALA A 80 -3.15 -5.39 1.46
N VAL A 81 -4.06 -4.56 2.00
CA VAL A 81 -4.32 -3.20 1.48
C VAL A 81 -3.08 -2.33 1.61
N ILE A 82 -2.44 -2.33 2.79
CA ILE A 82 -1.21 -1.57 3.05
C ILE A 82 -0.10 -1.98 2.08
N LEU A 83 0.15 -3.28 1.93
CA LEU A 83 1.18 -3.77 1.01
C LEU A 83 0.91 -3.34 -0.44
N ALA A 84 -0.35 -3.42 -0.89
CA ALA A 84 -0.72 -3.03 -2.24
C ALA A 84 -0.55 -1.51 -2.47
N ASP A 85 -1.07 -0.70 -1.57
CA ASP A 85 -1.01 0.77 -1.67
C ASP A 85 0.43 1.29 -1.55
N LYS A 86 1.16 0.82 -0.52
CA LYS A 86 2.50 1.36 -0.23
C LYS A 86 3.58 0.85 -1.19
N SER A 87 3.34 -0.25 -1.90
CA SER A 87 4.22 -0.74 -2.97
C SER A 87 3.99 -0.04 -4.31
N ASP A 88 2.88 0.68 -4.48
CA ASP A 88 2.56 1.37 -5.74
C ASP A 88 3.35 2.68 -5.87
N VAL A 89 4.63 2.56 -6.20
CA VAL A 89 5.54 3.67 -6.48
C VAL A 89 5.98 3.57 -7.94
N HIS A 90 5.45 4.44 -8.79
CA HIS A 90 5.77 4.40 -10.23
C HIS A 90 5.61 5.76 -10.90
N ARG A 91 6.45 6.07 -11.90
CA ARG A 91 6.45 7.34 -12.64
C ARG A 91 5.10 7.71 -13.28
N THR A 92 4.25 6.73 -13.60
CA THR A 92 2.92 6.99 -14.16
C THR A 92 1.96 7.67 -13.20
N ARG A 93 2.25 7.69 -11.90
CA ARG A 93 1.47 8.40 -10.88
C ARG A 93 1.73 9.91 -10.89
N VAL A 94 2.87 10.34 -11.41
CA VAL A 94 3.25 11.76 -11.46
C VAL A 94 2.55 12.45 -12.62
N ARG A 95 1.77 13.48 -12.30
CA ARG A 95 1.03 14.26 -13.29
C ARG A 95 1.90 15.32 -13.96
N LYS A 96 2.86 15.88 -13.23
CA LYS A 96 3.84 16.86 -13.76
C LYS A 96 4.89 16.11 -14.58
N LYS A 97 5.21 16.62 -15.77
CA LYS A 97 6.22 16.01 -16.66
C LYS A 97 7.50 16.84 -16.76
N ASP A 98 7.51 18.04 -16.24
CA ASP A 98 8.65 18.95 -16.26
C ASP A 98 9.47 18.78 -14.97
N ILE A 99 10.57 18.05 -15.05
CA ILE A 99 11.42 17.70 -13.90
C ILE A 99 11.83 18.92 -13.07
N PRO A 100 12.26 20.09 -13.65
CA PRO A 100 12.59 21.26 -12.85
C PRO A 100 11.46 21.83 -11.98
N THR A 101 10.20 21.50 -12.28
CA THR A 101 9.03 21.96 -11.50
C THR A 101 8.55 20.95 -10.47
N MET A 102 9.16 19.76 -10.43
CA MET A 102 8.82 18.71 -9.49
C MET A 102 9.35 19.03 -8.10
N ASP A 103 8.53 18.83 -7.09
CA ASP A 103 9.00 18.73 -5.72
C ASP A 103 9.72 17.39 -5.50
N ILE A 104 10.29 17.17 -4.32
CA ILE A 104 11.03 15.95 -4.02
C ILE A 104 10.16 14.69 -4.13
N HIS A 105 8.88 14.76 -3.74
CA HIS A 105 7.95 13.62 -3.83
C HIS A 105 7.64 13.26 -5.28
N ASP A 106 7.35 14.27 -6.11
CA ASP A 106 7.11 14.09 -7.55
C ASP A 106 8.36 13.51 -8.23
N ARG A 107 9.57 14.07 -7.92
CA ARG A 107 10.84 13.64 -8.52
C ARG A 107 11.18 12.21 -8.17
N VAL A 108 11.06 11.82 -6.89
CA VAL A 108 11.34 10.45 -6.43
C VAL A 108 10.37 9.46 -7.06
N SER A 109 9.07 9.79 -7.11
CA SER A 109 8.06 8.95 -7.77
C SER A 109 8.30 8.85 -9.28
N TYR A 110 8.77 9.93 -9.93
CA TYR A 110 9.08 9.94 -11.35
C TYR A 110 10.34 9.13 -11.69
N ALA A 111 11.31 9.08 -10.78
CA ALA A 111 12.50 8.25 -10.92
C ALA A 111 12.19 6.75 -10.83
N ALA A 112 11.08 6.35 -10.21
CA ALA A 112 10.68 4.96 -10.11
C ALA A 112 10.14 4.44 -11.45
N GLU A 113 10.94 3.63 -12.15
CA GLU A 113 10.63 3.03 -13.45
C GLU A 113 9.83 1.74 -13.32
N ARG A 114 10.07 1.01 -12.23
CA ARG A 114 9.42 -0.26 -11.94
C ARG A 114 9.23 -0.39 -10.44
N SER A 115 8.03 -0.80 -10.07
CA SER A 115 7.70 -1.28 -8.73
C SER A 115 6.96 -2.60 -8.86
N PHE A 116 7.42 -3.63 -8.17
CA PHE A 116 6.83 -4.95 -8.24
C PHE A 116 6.88 -5.62 -6.88
N LEU A 117 5.71 -6.06 -6.40
CA LEU A 117 5.58 -6.82 -5.15
C LEU A 117 5.45 -8.30 -5.47
N ASP A 118 6.45 -9.08 -5.09
CA ASP A 118 6.43 -10.53 -5.18
C ASP A 118 6.11 -11.19 -3.86
N VAL A 119 5.48 -12.36 -3.92
CA VAL A 119 5.08 -13.16 -2.75
C VAL A 119 5.57 -14.60 -2.97
N ASP A 120 6.52 -15.03 -2.17
CA ASP A 120 6.97 -16.42 -2.06
C ASP A 120 6.26 -17.05 -0.87
N ALA A 121 5.20 -17.81 -1.17
CA ALA A 121 4.36 -18.43 -0.13
C ALA A 121 5.08 -19.54 0.62
N GLU A 122 5.99 -20.28 -0.05
CA GLU A 122 6.73 -21.38 0.58
C GLU A 122 7.74 -20.87 1.59
N LYS A 123 8.46 -19.78 1.24
CA LYS A 123 9.45 -19.17 2.13
C LYS A 123 8.85 -18.15 3.09
N ARG A 124 7.57 -17.82 2.93
CA ARG A 124 6.90 -16.74 3.67
C ARG A 124 7.66 -15.41 3.55
N VAL A 125 8.01 -15.03 2.32
CA VAL A 125 8.74 -13.81 1.99
C VAL A 125 7.91 -12.96 1.03
N ILE A 126 7.82 -11.67 1.34
CA ILE A 126 7.22 -10.65 0.46
C ILE A 126 8.33 -9.68 0.06
N THR A 127 8.67 -9.64 -1.22
CA THR A 127 9.74 -8.80 -1.75
C THR A 127 9.17 -7.65 -2.57
N LEU A 128 9.51 -6.42 -2.19
CA LEU A 128 9.30 -5.24 -3.02
C LEU A 128 10.57 -4.97 -3.84
N THR A 129 10.46 -5.10 -5.15
CA THR A 129 11.56 -4.80 -6.09
C THR A 129 11.29 -3.48 -6.79
N LEU A 130 12.23 -2.56 -6.70
CA LEU A 130 12.18 -1.24 -7.32
C LEU A 130 13.33 -1.05 -8.31
N THR A 131 13.03 -0.41 -9.43
CA THR A 131 14.05 0.16 -10.32
C THR A 131 13.93 1.66 -10.28
N ILE A 132 15.00 2.33 -9.85
CA ILE A 132 15.07 3.78 -9.69
C ILE A 132 16.14 4.32 -10.65
N ASP A 133 15.75 5.28 -11.50
CA ASP A 133 16.67 6.04 -12.34
C ASP A 133 17.49 7.01 -11.48
N THR A 134 18.74 6.62 -11.21
CA THR A 134 19.66 7.41 -10.37
C THR A 134 20.17 8.69 -11.06
N GLY A 135 19.92 8.86 -12.34
CA GLY A 135 20.16 10.11 -13.05
C GLY A 135 19.12 11.20 -12.73
N ILE A 136 17.93 10.79 -12.25
CA ILE A 136 16.84 11.68 -11.87
C ILE A 136 16.86 11.92 -10.36
N CYS A 137 17.09 10.86 -9.57
CA CYS A 137 16.97 10.90 -8.11
C CYS A 137 17.95 9.90 -7.47
N PRO A 138 18.83 10.33 -6.58
CA PRO A 138 19.63 9.39 -5.78
C PRO A 138 18.74 8.47 -4.96
N VAL A 139 19.17 7.22 -4.77
CA VAL A 139 18.43 6.24 -3.94
C VAL A 139 18.19 6.76 -2.51
N MET A 140 19.09 7.59 -1.99
CA MET A 140 18.93 8.20 -0.66
C MET A 140 17.67 9.07 -0.55
N GLU A 141 17.36 9.87 -1.57
CA GLU A 141 16.12 10.68 -1.60
C GLU A 141 14.86 9.78 -1.57
N TYR A 142 14.92 8.58 -2.17
CA TYR A 142 13.83 7.61 -2.05
C TYR A 142 13.57 7.23 -0.58
N PHE A 143 14.63 6.97 0.19
CA PHE A 143 14.49 6.64 1.61
C PHE A 143 13.97 7.81 2.43
N GLU A 144 14.42 9.03 2.18
CA GLU A 144 13.93 10.23 2.86
C GLU A 144 12.42 10.38 2.75
N ILE A 145 11.87 10.05 1.58
CA ILE A 145 10.43 10.19 1.30
C ILE A 145 9.63 8.95 1.71
N PHE A 146 10.16 7.74 1.46
CA PHE A 146 9.37 6.51 1.55
C PHE A 146 9.77 5.56 2.69
N LEU A 147 10.68 5.96 3.59
CA LEU A 147 11.09 5.11 4.71
C LEU A 147 9.89 4.69 5.59
N THR A 148 8.96 5.60 5.85
CA THR A 148 7.74 5.33 6.63
C THR A 148 6.86 4.29 5.92
N ARG A 149 6.73 4.38 4.60
CA ARG A 149 6.01 3.39 3.77
C ARG A 149 6.66 2.01 3.87
N MET A 150 7.99 1.93 3.75
CA MET A 150 8.71 0.65 3.86
C MET A 150 8.57 0.03 5.26
N THR A 151 8.60 0.87 6.30
CA THR A 151 8.36 0.43 7.67
C THR A 151 6.94 -0.13 7.83
N MET A 152 5.95 0.51 7.22
CA MET A 152 4.56 0.06 7.24
C MET A 152 4.37 -1.26 6.45
N CYS A 153 5.03 -1.41 5.29
CA CYS A 153 5.05 -2.66 4.55
C CYS A 153 5.65 -3.81 5.37
N ARG A 154 6.76 -3.57 6.09
CA ARG A 154 7.37 -4.56 6.97
C ARG A 154 6.43 -5.00 8.10
N ARG A 155 5.71 -4.04 8.72
CA ARG A 155 4.69 -4.36 9.75
C ARG A 155 3.55 -5.17 9.15
N ALA A 156 3.09 -4.82 7.96
CA ALA A 156 2.03 -5.54 7.26
C ALA A 156 2.45 -6.98 6.91
N ALA A 157 3.65 -7.17 6.39
CA ALA A 157 4.19 -8.51 6.15
C ALA A 157 4.27 -9.35 7.45
N SER A 158 4.67 -8.74 8.56
CA SER A 158 4.71 -9.41 9.88
C SER A 158 3.32 -9.90 10.33
N VAL A 159 2.23 -9.13 10.09
CA VAL A 159 0.86 -9.57 10.38
C VAL A 159 0.46 -10.78 9.53
N LEU A 160 1.00 -10.88 8.31
CA LEU A 160 0.82 -12.03 7.43
C LEU A 160 1.80 -13.18 7.72
N GLU A 161 2.57 -13.09 8.81
CA GLU A 161 3.62 -14.06 9.18
C GLU A 161 4.68 -14.23 8.07
N CYS A 162 5.01 -13.15 7.38
CA CYS A 162 5.99 -13.09 6.31
C CYS A 162 7.15 -12.16 6.66
N GLU A 163 8.35 -12.48 6.14
CA GLU A 163 9.48 -11.56 6.09
C GLU A 163 9.27 -10.56 4.94
N PHE A 164 9.54 -9.28 5.18
CA PHE A 164 9.54 -8.25 4.14
C PHE A 164 10.95 -8.00 3.65
N LYS A 165 11.16 -8.04 2.32
CA LYS A 165 12.42 -7.70 1.65
C LYS A 165 12.25 -6.52 0.72
N LEU A 166 13.27 -5.69 0.66
CA LEU A 166 13.35 -4.55 -0.26
C LEU A 166 14.59 -4.68 -1.14
N GLU A 167 14.36 -4.71 -2.44
CA GLU A 167 15.42 -4.68 -3.44
C GLU A 167 15.31 -3.39 -4.26
N ILE A 168 16.41 -2.65 -4.38
CA ILE A 168 16.50 -1.45 -5.23
C ILE A 168 17.67 -1.61 -6.18
N ASN A 169 17.40 -1.53 -7.49
CA ASN A 169 18.40 -1.65 -8.55
C ASN A 169 19.25 -2.93 -8.44
N GLY A 170 18.64 -4.04 -8.00
CA GLY A 170 19.29 -5.32 -7.82
C GLY A 170 20.08 -5.48 -6.51
N ALA A 171 20.10 -4.49 -5.64
CA ALA A 171 20.69 -4.58 -4.31
C ALA A 171 19.58 -4.91 -3.27
N CYS A 172 19.76 -5.98 -2.50
CA CYS A 172 18.92 -6.31 -1.36
C CYS A 172 19.31 -5.41 -0.18
N LEU A 173 18.34 -4.67 0.38
CA LEU A 173 18.56 -3.66 1.41
C LEU A 173 17.93 -4.04 2.75
N LEU A 174 17.01 -5.01 2.74
CA LEU A 174 16.36 -5.63 3.90
C LEU A 174 16.30 -7.13 3.68
#